data_4bd132365081ee4887046f8e1e814e9e
#
_entry.id   4bd132365081ee4887046f8e1e814e9e
#
_cell.length_a   1.000
_cell.length_b   1.000
_cell.length_c   1.000
_cell.angle_alpha   90.00
_cell.angle_beta   90.00
_cell.angle_gamma   90.00
#
_symmetry.space_group_name_H-M   'P 1'
#
loop_
_entity.id
_entity.type
_entity.pdbx_description
1 polymer ?
#
loop_
_entity_poly.entity_id
_entity_poly.type
_entity_poly.pdbx_seq_one_letter_code
_entity_poly.pdbx_strand_id
1 'polypeptide(L)'
;KLAVVRLGSLTPVEEITGIRDVIEINKPEAIEISRDKKLMKEAFTQNNIKTANWFTYEKDCFIQHCPGNFITGIDTEKLPYPILSKSRTGQGGSGNTLHKDQKSLQEWMKGKTLSNYIFEEFYNYAREYRLHVTQEGTFLVWRKMRKSDAKDRWYFNSDNCVWIGEENPLFDKPINWDDCIQQCVLALKSVGLDIGAVDIRIQSSEDKDGNKRKTCDFIVLETGSAPALSTIGSEFYYKEIVKLINKKL
;
A
#
# COMPACT_ATOMS: atom_id res chain seq x y z
N LYS A 1 10.03 -27.98 15.49
CA LYS A 1 9.88 -27.62 14.08
C LYS A 1 10.76 -26.41 13.75
N LEU A 2 11.27 -26.35 12.52
CA LEU A 2 11.98 -25.19 11.98
C LEU A 2 10.96 -24.15 11.51
N ALA A 3 11.27 -22.86 11.70
CA ALA A 3 10.47 -21.75 11.17
C ALA A 3 11.32 -20.88 10.24
N VAL A 4 10.74 -20.50 9.10
CA VAL A 4 11.32 -19.55 8.14
C VAL A 4 10.45 -18.31 8.09
N VAL A 5 11.04 -17.16 8.40
CA VAL A 5 10.39 -15.84 8.36
C VAL A 5 10.94 -15.05 7.18
N ARG A 6 10.07 -14.63 6.27
CA ARG A 6 10.45 -13.81 5.13
C ARG A 6 9.89 -12.40 5.24
N LEU A 7 10.76 -11.43 5.07
CA LEU A 7 10.36 -10.02 4.98
C LEU A 7 10.56 -9.43 3.57
N GLY A 8 10.93 -10.27 2.58
CA GLY A 8 11.13 -9.78 1.19
C GLY A 8 11.74 -10.80 0.25
N SER A 9 12.23 -11.93 0.74
CA SER A 9 12.80 -12.99 -0.08
C SER A 9 11.70 -13.79 -0.78
N LEU A 10 11.93 -14.12 -2.05
CA LEU A 10 11.09 -15.07 -2.84
C LEU A 10 11.70 -16.48 -2.90
N THR A 11 12.83 -16.71 -2.22
CA THR A 11 13.53 -18.00 -2.26
C THR A 11 12.65 -19.10 -1.65
N PRO A 12 12.39 -20.21 -2.33
CA PRO A 12 11.65 -21.36 -1.81
C PRO A 12 12.27 -21.90 -0.52
N VAL A 13 11.43 -22.48 0.34
CA VAL A 13 11.88 -22.97 1.66
C VAL A 13 12.88 -24.12 1.53
N GLU A 14 12.71 -25.00 0.53
CA GLU A 14 13.60 -26.11 0.25
C GLU A 14 15.01 -25.64 -0.11
N GLU A 15 15.14 -24.52 -0.83
CA GLU A 15 16.45 -23.94 -1.17
C GLU A 15 17.13 -23.32 0.05
N ILE A 16 16.37 -22.84 1.04
CA ILE A 16 16.91 -22.24 2.28
C ILE A 16 17.33 -23.31 3.27
N THR A 17 16.50 -24.33 3.45
CA THR A 17 16.60 -25.26 4.59
C THR A 17 16.92 -26.70 4.18
N GLY A 18 16.69 -27.09 2.94
CA GLY A 18 16.70 -28.47 2.49
C GLY A 18 15.55 -29.33 3.06
N ILE A 19 14.60 -28.71 3.76
CA ILE A 19 13.48 -29.39 4.44
C ILE A 19 12.17 -28.77 3.95
N ARG A 20 11.13 -29.60 3.73
CA ARG A 20 9.80 -29.15 3.28
C ARG A 20 8.82 -28.86 4.40
N ASP A 21 8.90 -29.61 5.50
CA ASP A 21 7.99 -29.44 6.65
C ASP A 21 8.53 -28.39 7.63
N VAL A 22 8.31 -27.13 7.29
CA VAL A 22 8.69 -25.97 8.11
C VAL A 22 7.49 -25.03 8.30
N ILE A 23 7.54 -24.25 9.36
CA ILE A 23 6.59 -23.15 9.57
C ILE A 23 7.05 -21.97 8.72
N GLU A 24 6.20 -21.50 7.82
CA GLU A 24 6.48 -20.32 7.02
C GLU A 24 5.68 -19.11 7.53
N ILE A 25 6.36 -17.98 7.73
CA ILE A 25 5.77 -16.66 7.92
C ILE A 25 6.07 -15.84 6.67
N ASN A 26 5.03 -15.38 5.99
CA ASN A 26 5.04 -14.76 4.67
C ASN A 26 5.60 -15.71 3.60
N LYS A 27 4.73 -16.41 2.92
CA LYS A 27 5.07 -17.28 1.79
C LYS A 27 5.59 -16.46 0.59
N PRO A 28 6.46 -17.05 -0.27
CA PRO A 28 6.98 -16.36 -1.46
C PRO A 28 5.89 -15.79 -2.36
N GLU A 29 4.81 -16.55 -2.60
CA GLU A 29 3.69 -16.13 -3.46
C GLU A 29 2.99 -14.87 -2.91
N ALA A 30 2.80 -14.79 -1.59
CA ALA A 30 2.21 -13.63 -0.93
C ALA A 30 3.12 -12.40 -1.05
N ILE A 31 4.43 -12.60 -0.94
CA ILE A 31 5.43 -11.54 -1.12
C ILE A 31 5.43 -11.05 -2.58
N GLU A 32 5.34 -11.96 -3.55
CA GLU A 32 5.26 -11.62 -4.97
C GLU A 32 4.04 -10.76 -5.27
N ILE A 33 2.85 -11.18 -4.81
CA ILE A 33 1.61 -10.41 -4.95
C ILE A 33 1.75 -9.02 -4.32
N SER A 34 2.31 -8.93 -3.13
CA SER A 34 2.50 -7.66 -2.42
C SER A 34 3.50 -6.73 -3.10
N ARG A 35 4.52 -7.25 -3.79
CA ARG A 35 5.56 -6.47 -4.48
C ARG A 35 5.12 -5.92 -5.83
N ASP A 36 4.30 -6.67 -6.57
CA ASP A 36 3.78 -6.25 -7.86
C ASP A 36 2.48 -5.48 -7.67
N LYS A 37 2.53 -4.18 -7.94
CA LYS A 37 1.36 -3.29 -7.75
C LYS A 37 0.14 -3.71 -8.57
N LYS A 38 0.33 -4.36 -9.74
CA LYS A 38 -0.79 -4.89 -10.53
C LYS A 38 -1.45 -6.05 -9.78
N LEU A 39 -0.68 -7.07 -9.40
CA LEU A 39 -1.20 -8.23 -8.66
C LEU A 39 -1.83 -7.82 -7.32
N MET A 40 -1.19 -6.93 -6.60
CA MET A 40 -1.73 -6.39 -5.34
C MET A 40 -3.07 -5.69 -5.56
N LYS A 41 -3.19 -4.83 -6.57
CA LYS A 41 -4.45 -4.12 -6.87
C LYS A 41 -5.54 -5.06 -7.39
N GLU A 42 -5.20 -6.09 -8.14
CA GLU A 42 -6.13 -7.16 -8.51
C GLU A 42 -6.68 -7.86 -7.27
N ALA A 43 -5.80 -8.25 -6.31
CA ALA A 43 -6.20 -8.84 -5.04
C ALA A 43 -7.10 -7.89 -4.23
N PHE A 44 -6.77 -6.60 -4.18
CA PHE A 44 -7.58 -5.57 -3.51
C PHE A 44 -8.97 -5.48 -4.15
N THR A 45 -9.03 -5.40 -5.48
CA THR A 45 -10.30 -5.29 -6.22
C THR A 45 -11.18 -6.52 -6.00
N GLN A 46 -10.62 -7.73 -6.05
CA GLN A 46 -11.35 -8.99 -5.81
C GLN A 46 -11.89 -9.11 -4.38
N ASN A 47 -11.22 -8.50 -3.42
CA ASN A 47 -11.60 -8.54 -1.99
C ASN A 47 -12.31 -7.26 -1.51
N ASN A 48 -12.73 -6.38 -2.42
CA ASN A 48 -13.42 -5.12 -2.13
C ASN A 48 -12.65 -4.22 -1.14
N ILE A 49 -11.31 -4.21 -1.24
CA ILE A 49 -10.48 -3.30 -0.46
C ILE A 49 -10.68 -1.89 -1.00
N LYS A 50 -10.93 -0.94 -0.09
CA LYS A 50 -11.11 0.46 -0.42
C LYS A 50 -9.81 1.09 -0.91
N THR A 51 -9.63 1.17 -2.22
CA THR A 51 -8.43 1.72 -2.87
C THR A 51 -8.81 2.73 -3.95
N ALA A 52 -7.84 3.48 -4.48
CA ALA A 52 -8.06 4.40 -5.59
C ALA A 52 -8.56 3.65 -6.83
N ASN A 53 -9.34 4.31 -7.67
CA ASN A 53 -9.62 3.83 -9.01
C ASN A 53 -8.30 3.62 -9.74
N TRP A 54 -8.14 2.46 -10.38
CA TRP A 54 -6.89 2.13 -11.02
C TRP A 54 -7.09 1.50 -12.39
N PHE A 55 -6.06 1.60 -13.23
CA PHE A 55 -6.10 1.25 -14.64
C PHE A 55 -4.82 0.52 -15.04
N THR A 56 -4.94 -0.34 -16.04
CA THR A 56 -3.82 -0.85 -16.86
C THR A 56 -3.95 -0.28 -18.27
N TYR A 57 -2.86 -0.35 -19.05
CA TYR A 57 -2.85 0.01 -20.46
C TYR A 57 -2.52 -1.21 -21.30
N GLU A 58 -3.46 -1.64 -22.12
CA GLU A 58 -3.36 -2.83 -22.97
C GLU A 58 -4.10 -2.58 -24.29
N LYS A 59 -3.54 -3.06 -25.41
CA LYS A 59 -4.16 -2.95 -26.73
C LYS A 59 -4.59 -1.51 -27.07
N ASP A 60 -3.69 -0.57 -26.81
CA ASP A 60 -3.85 0.87 -27.11
C ASP A 60 -4.99 1.59 -26.39
N CYS A 61 -5.51 1.02 -25.31
CA CYS A 61 -6.52 1.66 -24.47
C CYS A 61 -6.27 1.41 -22.98
N PHE A 62 -6.88 2.25 -22.15
CA PHE A 62 -6.93 2.03 -20.71
C PHE A 62 -8.07 1.07 -20.35
N ILE A 63 -7.78 0.22 -19.36
CA ILE A 63 -8.72 -0.71 -18.75
C ILE A 63 -8.86 -0.34 -17.29
N GLN A 64 -10.06 0.08 -16.88
CA GLN A 64 -10.39 0.29 -15.47
C GLN A 64 -10.76 -1.02 -14.82
N HIS A 65 -10.17 -1.31 -13.68
CA HIS A 65 -10.46 -2.49 -12.88
C HIS A 65 -11.45 -2.16 -11.77
N CYS A 66 -12.58 -2.86 -11.76
CA CYS A 66 -13.66 -2.71 -10.79
C CYS A 66 -13.94 -4.07 -10.10
N PRO A 67 -14.54 -4.10 -8.90
CA PRO A 67 -14.93 -5.34 -8.26
C PRO A 67 -15.85 -6.18 -9.18
N GLY A 68 -15.40 -7.40 -9.51
CA GLY A 68 -16.16 -8.34 -10.36
C GLY A 68 -16.25 -7.98 -11.84
N ASN A 69 -15.62 -6.88 -12.30
CA ASN A 69 -15.71 -6.43 -13.68
C ASN A 69 -14.51 -5.56 -14.10
N PHE A 70 -14.43 -5.21 -15.38
CA PHE A 70 -13.50 -4.22 -15.92
C PHE A 70 -14.16 -3.45 -17.09
N ILE A 71 -13.77 -2.19 -17.24
CA ILE A 71 -14.24 -1.31 -18.32
C ILE A 71 -13.07 -1.09 -19.27
N THR A 72 -13.22 -1.50 -20.52
CA THR A 72 -12.21 -1.37 -21.59
C THR A 72 -12.46 -0.19 -22.50
N GLY A 73 -11.47 0.17 -23.32
CA GLY A 73 -11.61 1.18 -24.35
C GLY A 73 -11.68 2.60 -23.80
N ILE A 74 -11.05 2.85 -22.65
CA ILE A 74 -11.00 4.20 -22.09
C ILE A 74 -9.85 4.96 -22.76
N ASP A 75 -10.18 6.05 -23.42
CA ASP A 75 -9.22 6.97 -24.01
C ASP A 75 -8.55 7.85 -22.93
N THR A 76 -7.35 8.35 -23.23
CA THR A 76 -6.61 9.23 -22.31
C THR A 76 -7.42 10.45 -21.85
N GLU A 77 -8.28 11.00 -22.70
CA GLU A 77 -9.13 12.16 -22.39
C GLU A 77 -10.20 11.89 -21.33
N LYS A 78 -10.61 10.62 -21.18
CA LYS A 78 -11.67 10.19 -20.25
C LYS A 78 -11.14 9.77 -18.88
N LEU A 79 -9.81 9.80 -18.69
CA LEU A 79 -9.23 9.46 -17.40
C LEU A 79 -9.52 10.54 -16.34
N PRO A 80 -9.70 10.15 -15.06
CA PRO A 80 -9.96 11.09 -13.96
C PRO A 80 -8.67 11.79 -13.51
N TYR A 81 -8.27 12.85 -14.19
CA TYR A 81 -7.07 13.62 -13.83
C TYR A 81 -7.23 14.36 -12.50
N PRO A 82 -6.14 14.49 -11.70
CA PRO A 82 -4.77 14.00 -11.95
C PRO A 82 -4.66 12.48 -11.89
N ILE A 83 -3.81 11.90 -12.75
CA ILE A 83 -3.48 10.47 -12.78
C ILE A 83 -2.05 10.25 -12.30
N LEU A 84 -1.84 9.22 -11.52
CA LEU A 84 -0.54 8.79 -11.02
C LEU A 84 -0.12 7.52 -11.74
N SER A 85 0.94 7.56 -12.55
CA SER A 85 1.58 6.34 -13.04
C SER A 85 2.56 5.80 -12.00
N LYS A 86 2.52 4.50 -11.75
CA LYS A 86 3.41 3.80 -10.81
C LYS A 86 4.08 2.62 -11.50
N SER A 87 5.39 2.50 -11.37
CA SER A 87 6.08 1.26 -11.74
C SER A 87 5.55 0.10 -10.92
N ARG A 88 5.24 -1.03 -11.57
CA ARG A 88 4.69 -2.23 -10.92
C ARG A 88 5.56 -2.71 -9.76
N THR A 89 6.90 -2.70 -9.93
CA THR A 89 7.85 -3.22 -8.94
C THR A 89 8.68 -2.13 -8.24
N GLY A 90 8.42 -0.85 -8.51
CA GLY A 90 9.11 0.29 -7.90
C GLY A 90 8.83 0.41 -6.41
N GLN A 91 9.83 0.83 -5.63
CA GLN A 91 9.76 1.04 -4.19
C GLN A 91 10.04 2.49 -3.81
N GLY A 92 9.54 2.96 -2.65
CA GLY A 92 9.83 4.29 -2.10
C GLY A 92 9.42 5.45 -3.01
N GLY A 93 8.43 5.26 -3.88
CA GLY A 93 7.99 6.26 -4.85
C GLY A 93 8.84 6.31 -6.14
N SER A 94 9.87 5.49 -6.26
CA SER A 94 10.68 5.40 -7.49
C SER A 94 9.80 4.97 -8.67
N GLY A 95 9.93 5.70 -9.80
CA GLY A 95 9.15 5.45 -11.01
C GLY A 95 7.69 5.92 -10.94
N ASN A 96 7.30 6.66 -9.90
CA ASN A 96 5.99 7.30 -9.83
C ASN A 96 6.04 8.67 -10.51
N THR A 97 4.99 9.00 -11.30
CA THR A 97 4.86 10.30 -11.94
C THR A 97 3.41 10.78 -11.87
N LEU A 98 3.22 12.02 -11.45
CA LEU A 98 1.90 12.66 -11.41
C LEU A 98 1.63 13.41 -12.72
N HIS A 99 0.56 13.05 -13.40
CA HIS A 99 0.09 13.67 -14.63
C HIS A 99 -1.14 14.54 -14.32
N LYS A 100 -0.99 15.83 -14.51
CA LYS A 100 -2.06 16.79 -14.21
C LYS A 100 -3.18 16.79 -15.25
N ASP A 101 -2.85 16.40 -16.47
CA ASP A 101 -3.73 16.44 -17.65
C ASP A 101 -3.34 15.38 -18.68
N GLN A 102 -4.18 15.24 -19.70
CA GLN A 102 -3.98 14.33 -20.82
C GLN A 102 -2.64 14.57 -21.52
N LYS A 103 -2.28 15.82 -21.77
CA LYS A 103 -1.06 16.18 -22.52
C LYS A 103 0.18 15.69 -21.80
N SER A 104 0.27 15.91 -20.49
CA SER A 104 1.39 15.47 -19.66
C SER A 104 1.50 13.95 -19.61
N LEU A 105 0.37 13.23 -19.59
CA LEU A 105 0.35 11.77 -19.63
C LEU A 105 0.81 11.26 -21.00
N GLN A 106 0.25 11.77 -22.10
CA GLN A 106 0.60 11.34 -23.45
C GLN A 106 2.09 11.58 -23.76
N GLU A 107 2.65 12.71 -23.32
CA GLU A 107 4.08 12.99 -23.51
C GLU A 107 4.94 11.99 -22.72
N TRP A 108 4.56 11.69 -21.49
CA TRP A 108 5.25 10.72 -20.65
C TRP A 108 5.17 9.29 -21.21
N MET A 109 4.05 8.92 -21.85
CA MET A 109 3.86 7.57 -22.43
C MET A 109 4.81 7.29 -23.59
N LYS A 110 5.31 8.32 -24.30
CA LYS A 110 6.21 8.15 -25.43
C LYS A 110 7.47 7.37 -25.04
N GLY A 111 7.75 6.29 -25.76
CA GLY A 111 8.91 5.42 -25.54
C GLY A 111 8.88 4.60 -24.24
N LYS A 112 7.75 4.50 -23.56
CA LYS A 112 7.59 3.67 -22.37
C LYS A 112 6.97 2.31 -22.71
N THR A 113 7.40 1.28 -22.01
CA THR A 113 6.72 -0.03 -22.00
C THR A 113 5.61 0.03 -20.96
N LEU A 114 4.40 0.39 -21.39
CA LEU A 114 3.29 0.75 -20.49
C LEU A 114 2.78 -0.41 -19.64
N SER A 115 2.99 -1.67 -20.06
CA SER A 115 2.69 -2.87 -19.26
C SER A 115 3.50 -2.97 -17.95
N ASN A 116 4.60 -2.21 -17.83
CA ASN A 116 5.39 -2.11 -16.61
C ASN A 116 4.82 -1.14 -15.58
N TYR A 117 3.67 -0.53 -15.87
CA TYR A 117 3.05 0.47 -15.01
C TYR A 117 1.59 0.12 -14.72
N ILE A 118 1.12 0.60 -13.58
CA ILE A 118 -0.30 0.81 -13.30
C ILE A 118 -0.56 2.32 -13.24
N PHE A 119 -1.80 2.70 -13.41
CA PHE A 119 -2.25 4.08 -13.35
C PHE A 119 -3.34 4.19 -12.30
N GLU A 120 -3.29 5.21 -11.46
CA GLU A 120 -4.26 5.41 -10.38
C GLU A 120 -4.78 6.84 -10.39
N GLU A 121 -6.05 7.02 -10.10
CA GLU A 121 -6.59 8.33 -9.73
C GLU A 121 -5.82 8.87 -8.50
N PHE A 122 -5.39 10.13 -8.57
CA PHE A 122 -4.62 10.72 -7.50
C PHE A 122 -5.51 11.19 -6.35
N TYR A 123 -5.35 10.58 -5.20
CA TYR A 123 -6.02 10.98 -3.97
C TYR A 123 -5.19 12.00 -3.20
N ASN A 124 -5.68 13.24 -3.14
CA ASN A 124 -5.03 14.34 -2.45
C ASN A 124 -5.57 14.47 -1.01
N TYR A 125 -5.35 13.46 -0.18
CA TYR A 125 -5.74 13.50 1.22
C TYR A 125 -4.64 14.08 2.11
N ALA A 126 -5.07 14.68 3.23
CA ALA A 126 -4.18 15.44 4.10
C ALA A 126 -3.26 14.57 4.97
N ARG A 127 -3.64 13.31 5.22
CA ARG A 127 -2.96 12.43 6.17
C ARG A 127 -2.58 11.11 5.54
N GLU A 128 -1.37 10.63 5.85
CA GLU A 128 -0.90 9.31 5.44
C GLU A 128 -0.36 8.58 6.66
N TYR A 129 -0.78 7.32 6.83
CA TYR A 129 -0.36 6.45 7.92
C TYR A 129 0.19 5.15 7.36
N ARG A 130 1.13 4.58 8.13
CA ARG A 130 1.58 3.20 7.96
C ARG A 130 1.14 2.40 9.18
N LEU A 131 0.31 1.39 8.94
CA LEU A 131 -0.11 0.43 9.94
C LEU A 131 0.68 -0.86 9.75
N HIS A 132 1.36 -1.32 10.79
CA HIS A 132 1.97 -2.63 10.82
C HIS A 132 0.94 -3.60 11.39
N VAL A 133 0.61 -4.61 10.59
CA VAL A 133 -0.53 -5.49 10.82
C VAL A 133 -0.16 -6.96 10.70
N THR A 134 -0.89 -7.79 11.45
CA THR A 134 -1.03 -9.22 11.21
C THR A 134 -2.43 -9.49 10.70
N GLN A 135 -2.77 -10.74 10.41
CA GLN A 135 -4.14 -11.11 10.06
C GLN A 135 -5.15 -10.95 11.21
N GLU A 136 -4.69 -10.67 12.43
CA GLU A 136 -5.52 -10.52 13.64
C GLU A 136 -5.76 -9.06 14.04
N GLY A 137 -4.90 -8.14 13.59
CA GLY A 137 -5.02 -6.73 13.93
C GLY A 137 -3.75 -5.93 13.68
N THR A 138 -3.77 -4.71 14.16
CA THR A 138 -2.64 -3.77 14.09
C THR A 138 -1.83 -3.85 15.40
N PHE A 139 -0.51 -3.74 15.30
CA PHE A 139 0.38 -3.80 16.46
C PHE A 139 1.35 -2.61 16.55
N LEU A 140 1.46 -1.81 15.49
CA LEU A 140 2.29 -0.61 15.47
C LEU A 140 1.77 0.35 14.40
N VAL A 141 1.70 1.64 14.68
CA VAL A 141 1.22 2.65 13.74
C VAL A 141 2.15 3.85 13.72
N TRP A 142 2.38 4.37 12.51
CA TRP A 142 3.09 5.61 12.29
C TRP A 142 2.27 6.53 11.39
N ARG A 143 2.20 7.81 11.73
CA ARG A 143 1.75 8.85 10.82
C ARG A 143 2.95 9.46 10.10
N LYS A 144 2.83 9.63 8.78
CA LYS A 144 3.81 10.36 7.96
C LYS A 144 3.45 11.84 7.95
N MET A 145 4.31 12.66 8.53
CA MET A 145 4.17 14.12 8.56
C MET A 145 5.17 14.72 7.57
N ARG A 146 4.69 15.60 6.70
CA ARG A 146 5.56 16.25 5.71
C ARG A 146 6.55 17.19 6.40
N LYS A 147 7.82 17.14 5.98
CA LYS A 147 8.82 18.14 6.37
C LYS A 147 8.48 19.49 5.74
N SER A 148 8.79 20.57 6.45
CA SER A 148 8.52 21.94 5.98
C SER A 148 9.26 22.31 4.70
N ASP A 149 10.46 21.75 4.51
CA ASP A 149 11.37 21.95 3.38
C ASP A 149 11.17 20.96 2.22
N ALA A 150 10.16 20.07 2.32
CA ALA A 150 9.88 19.08 1.28
C ALA A 150 9.54 19.75 -0.05
N LYS A 151 10.33 19.48 -1.10
CA LYS A 151 10.14 20.01 -2.45
C LYS A 151 8.89 19.42 -3.12
N ASP A 152 8.82 18.08 -3.13
CA ASP A 152 7.67 17.36 -3.69
C ASP A 152 6.61 17.14 -2.62
N ARG A 153 5.40 17.64 -2.85
CA ARG A 153 4.33 17.66 -1.87
C ARG A 153 3.20 16.66 -2.14
N TRP A 154 3.27 15.92 -3.22
CA TRP A 154 2.19 15.00 -3.62
C TRP A 154 2.39 13.56 -3.14
N TYR A 155 3.60 13.17 -2.68
CA TYR A 155 3.90 11.84 -2.15
C TYR A 155 4.72 11.93 -0.86
N PHE A 156 4.81 10.81 -0.12
CA PHE A 156 5.60 10.68 1.10
C PHE A 156 6.66 9.60 0.92
N ASN A 157 7.90 9.92 1.30
CA ASN A 157 9.00 8.98 1.40
C ASN A 157 9.89 9.34 2.62
N SER A 158 10.96 8.58 2.86
CA SER A 158 11.87 8.82 3.98
C SER A 158 12.53 10.20 3.95
N ASP A 159 12.73 10.77 2.76
CA ASP A 159 13.48 12.03 2.59
C ASP A 159 12.60 13.25 2.86
N ASN A 160 11.31 13.17 2.56
CA ASN A 160 10.38 14.31 2.63
C ASN A 160 9.40 14.26 3.80
N CYS A 161 9.47 13.25 4.67
CA CYS A 161 8.59 13.14 5.84
C CYS A 161 9.34 12.78 7.12
N VAL A 162 8.69 13.07 8.24
CA VAL A 162 9.00 12.55 9.56
C VAL A 162 7.90 11.59 9.99
N TRP A 163 8.23 10.63 10.82
CA TRP A 163 7.32 9.63 11.36
C TRP A 163 6.99 9.98 12.79
N ILE A 164 5.71 9.99 13.14
CA ILE A 164 5.24 10.21 14.51
C ILE A 164 4.37 9.05 14.95
N GLY A 165 4.50 8.65 16.21
CA GLY A 165 3.72 7.59 16.85
C GLY A 165 2.43 8.12 17.46
N GLU A 166 1.61 7.22 17.97
CA GLU A 166 0.29 7.52 18.54
C GLU A 166 0.33 8.42 19.78
N GLU A 167 1.45 8.45 20.50
CA GLU A 167 1.68 9.30 21.67
C GLU A 167 1.86 10.79 21.31
N ASN A 168 2.13 11.08 20.04
CA ASN A 168 2.33 12.45 19.59
C ASN A 168 0.98 13.16 19.41
N PRO A 169 0.77 14.36 19.98
CA PRO A 169 -0.48 15.12 19.84
C PRO A 169 -0.90 15.40 18.38
N LEU A 170 0.06 15.41 17.46
CA LEU A 170 -0.20 15.62 16.04
C LEU A 170 -0.61 14.32 15.31
N PHE A 171 -0.77 13.20 16.02
CA PHE A 171 -1.13 11.94 15.37
C PHE A 171 -2.51 12.00 14.69
N ASP A 172 -3.49 12.67 15.29
CA ASP A 172 -4.80 13.02 14.69
C ASP A 172 -5.57 11.81 14.11
N LYS A 173 -5.96 10.86 14.98
CA LYS A 173 -6.82 9.73 14.60
C LYS A 173 -8.20 10.20 14.10
N PRO A 174 -8.70 9.70 12.96
CA PRO A 174 -10.08 9.92 12.56
C PRO A 174 -11.05 9.17 13.47
N ILE A 175 -12.30 9.62 13.51
CA ILE A 175 -13.34 9.00 14.35
C ILE A 175 -13.62 7.54 13.91
N ASN A 176 -13.49 7.23 12.63
CA ASN A 176 -13.67 5.88 12.07
C ASN A 176 -12.33 5.12 11.91
N TRP A 177 -11.44 5.26 12.92
CA TRP A 177 -10.13 4.61 12.90
C TRP A 177 -10.21 3.08 12.81
N ASP A 178 -11.22 2.48 13.46
CA ASP A 178 -11.42 1.03 13.45
C ASP A 178 -11.73 0.51 12.05
N ASP A 179 -12.49 1.28 11.23
CA ASP A 179 -12.74 0.93 9.83
C ASP A 179 -11.42 0.95 9.03
N CYS A 180 -10.54 1.91 9.31
CA CYS A 180 -9.22 1.99 8.69
C CYS A 180 -8.37 0.76 9.04
N ILE A 181 -8.34 0.37 10.31
CA ILE A 181 -7.64 -0.84 10.77
C ILE A 181 -8.20 -2.09 10.09
N GLN A 182 -9.52 -2.24 10.07
CA GLN A 182 -10.17 -3.37 9.41
C GLN A 182 -9.78 -3.50 7.94
N GLN A 183 -9.82 -2.40 7.20
CA GLN A 183 -9.42 -2.40 5.79
C GLN A 183 -7.94 -2.73 5.60
N CYS A 184 -7.06 -2.30 6.50
CA CYS A 184 -5.63 -2.67 6.46
C CYS A 184 -5.42 -4.17 6.71
N VAL A 185 -6.13 -4.76 7.68
CA VAL A 185 -6.08 -6.20 7.96
C VAL A 185 -6.60 -7.01 6.76
N LEU A 186 -7.72 -6.58 6.17
CA LEU A 186 -8.27 -7.21 4.97
C LEU A 186 -7.33 -7.09 3.77
N ALA A 187 -6.68 -5.95 3.59
CA ALA A 187 -5.69 -5.75 2.53
C ALA A 187 -4.49 -6.69 2.69
N LEU A 188 -3.97 -6.86 3.91
CA LEU A 188 -2.90 -7.81 4.20
C LEU A 188 -3.35 -9.26 3.88
N LYS A 189 -4.55 -9.65 4.32
CA LYS A 189 -5.13 -10.97 4.04
C LYS A 189 -5.32 -11.21 2.55
N SER A 190 -5.78 -10.20 1.80
CA SER A 190 -6.06 -10.33 0.36
C SER A 190 -4.81 -10.67 -0.46
N VAL A 191 -3.62 -10.23 -0.02
CA VAL A 191 -2.34 -10.57 -0.66
C VAL A 191 -1.68 -11.81 -0.04
N GLY A 192 -2.29 -12.42 0.97
CA GLY A 192 -1.83 -13.66 1.61
C GLY A 192 -0.67 -13.49 2.61
N LEU A 193 -0.33 -12.28 3.01
CA LEU A 193 0.72 -12.04 4.01
C LEU A 193 0.24 -12.39 5.43
N ASP A 194 1.13 -12.95 6.24
CA ASP A 194 0.90 -13.18 7.67
C ASP A 194 1.17 -11.92 8.50
N ILE A 195 2.19 -11.15 8.11
CA ILE A 195 2.64 -9.92 8.78
C ILE A 195 3.22 -8.95 7.73
N GLY A 196 2.98 -7.65 7.93
CA GLY A 196 3.50 -6.61 7.02
C GLY A 196 3.08 -5.22 7.41
N ALA A 197 3.33 -4.27 6.53
CA ALA A 197 2.86 -2.90 6.66
C ALA A 197 1.85 -2.55 5.57
N VAL A 198 0.88 -1.71 5.92
CA VAL A 198 -0.14 -1.19 5.00
C VAL A 198 -0.12 0.32 5.08
N ASP A 199 0.03 0.97 3.94
CA ASP A 199 -0.03 2.43 3.83
C ASP A 199 -1.45 2.86 3.46
N ILE A 200 -1.99 3.84 4.19
CA ILE A 200 -3.32 4.40 3.94
C ILE A 200 -3.27 5.93 3.85
N ARG A 201 -4.13 6.50 3.04
CA ARG A 201 -4.43 7.94 3.02
C ARG A 201 -5.81 8.19 3.56
N ILE A 202 -5.92 9.21 4.41
CA ILE A 202 -7.16 9.56 5.11
C ILE A 202 -7.45 11.04 4.91
N GLN A 203 -8.71 11.36 4.68
CA GLN A 203 -9.23 12.72 4.65
C GLN A 203 -8.96 13.43 5.98
N SER A 204 -8.82 14.76 5.97
CA SER A 204 -8.72 15.56 7.19
C SER A 204 -9.87 15.29 8.15
N SER A 205 -9.62 15.32 9.46
CA SER A 205 -10.67 15.25 10.49
C SER A 205 -11.60 16.47 10.48
N GLU A 206 -11.15 17.57 9.90
CA GLU A 206 -11.92 18.78 9.73
C GLU A 206 -12.18 19.04 8.25
N ASP A 207 -13.33 19.62 7.94
CA ASP A 207 -13.64 20.12 6.61
C ASP A 207 -12.93 21.46 6.34
N LYS A 208 -13.16 22.04 5.17
CA LYS A 208 -12.56 23.33 4.78
C LYS A 208 -13.04 24.53 5.62
N ASP A 209 -14.14 24.37 6.34
CA ASP A 209 -14.75 25.37 7.19
C ASP A 209 -14.37 25.16 8.67
N GLY A 210 -13.51 24.18 8.98
CA GLY A 210 -13.02 23.86 10.33
C GLY A 210 -13.97 22.99 11.16
N ASN A 211 -15.06 22.49 10.59
CA ASN A 211 -15.99 21.61 11.31
C ASN A 211 -15.46 20.18 11.34
N LYS A 212 -15.61 19.53 12.49
CA LYS A 212 -15.23 18.11 12.62
C LYS A 212 -16.15 17.22 11.78
N ARG A 213 -15.53 16.37 10.98
CA ARG A 213 -16.23 15.35 10.18
C ARG A 213 -16.72 14.22 11.07
N LYS A 214 -17.92 13.74 10.82
CA LYS A 214 -18.47 12.54 11.48
C LYS A 214 -17.75 11.25 11.03
N THR A 215 -17.28 11.22 9.79
CA THR A 215 -16.46 10.15 9.21
C THR A 215 -15.45 10.76 8.26
N CYS A 216 -14.28 10.14 8.17
CA CYS A 216 -13.26 10.53 7.20
C CYS A 216 -13.19 9.48 6.10
N ASP A 217 -13.24 9.91 4.85
CA ASP A 217 -12.96 9.02 3.75
C ASP A 217 -11.48 8.65 3.72
N PHE A 218 -11.16 7.42 3.26
CA PHE A 218 -9.81 6.91 3.21
C PHE A 218 -9.64 5.89 2.10
N ILE A 219 -8.39 5.62 1.72
CA ILE A 219 -8.01 4.57 0.79
C ILE A 219 -6.78 3.82 1.29
N VAL A 220 -6.73 2.53 1.00
CA VAL A 220 -5.51 1.71 1.11
C VAL A 220 -4.66 1.95 -0.12
N LEU A 221 -3.40 2.36 0.09
CA LEU A 221 -2.45 2.61 -0.99
C LEU A 221 -1.75 1.34 -1.44
N GLU A 222 -1.08 0.69 -0.49
CA GLU A 222 -0.23 -0.48 -0.75
C GLU A 222 -0.01 -1.32 0.50
N THR A 223 0.38 -2.58 0.30
CA THR A 223 0.94 -3.47 1.32
C THR A 223 2.42 -3.70 1.07
N GLY A 224 3.18 -3.97 2.11
CA GLY A 224 4.59 -4.32 2.02
C GLY A 224 4.99 -5.38 3.02
N SER A 225 5.64 -6.44 2.56
CA SER A 225 6.17 -7.52 3.41
C SER A 225 7.47 -7.16 4.12
N ALA A 226 8.22 -6.18 3.57
CA ALA A 226 9.55 -5.77 4.06
C ALA A 226 9.58 -4.27 4.39
N PRO A 227 8.83 -3.81 5.40
CA PRO A 227 8.90 -2.42 5.80
C PRO A 227 10.28 -2.11 6.42
N ALA A 228 10.80 -0.91 6.16
CA ALA A 228 11.96 -0.43 6.90
C ALA A 228 11.59 -0.32 8.39
N LEU A 229 12.34 -1.00 9.23
CA LEU A 229 12.09 -1.06 10.68
C LEU A 229 13.12 -0.20 11.43
N SER A 230 12.64 0.60 12.37
CA SER A 230 13.48 1.18 13.43
C SER A 230 13.77 0.11 14.49
N THR A 231 14.65 0.41 15.46
CA THR A 231 14.89 -0.47 16.61
C THR A 231 13.58 -0.83 17.32
N ILE A 232 12.73 0.16 17.60
CA ILE A 232 11.40 -0.04 18.21
C ILE A 232 10.53 -0.94 17.33
N GLY A 233 10.48 -0.66 16.02
CA GLY A 233 9.71 -1.48 15.09
C GLY A 233 10.17 -2.94 15.07
N SER A 234 11.48 -3.19 15.14
CA SER A 234 12.03 -4.55 15.19
C SER A 234 11.59 -5.32 16.43
N GLU A 235 11.49 -4.68 17.60
CA GLU A 235 11.00 -5.31 18.83
C GLU A 235 9.52 -5.72 18.72
N PHE A 236 8.67 -4.86 18.13
CA PHE A 236 7.28 -5.19 17.89
C PHE A 236 7.15 -6.36 16.91
N TYR A 237 7.90 -6.34 15.81
CA TYR A 237 7.90 -7.43 14.83
C TYR A 237 8.35 -8.74 15.45
N TYR A 238 9.42 -8.74 16.26
CA TYR A 238 9.88 -9.95 16.96
C TYR A 238 8.76 -10.57 17.79
N LYS A 239 8.06 -9.77 18.61
CA LYS A 239 6.97 -10.24 19.47
C LYS A 239 5.84 -10.86 18.65
N GLU A 240 5.43 -10.21 17.56
CA GLU A 240 4.34 -10.70 16.71
C GLU A 240 4.74 -11.95 15.90
N ILE A 241 5.97 -12.01 15.40
CA ILE A 241 6.50 -13.21 14.72
C ILE A 241 6.51 -14.41 15.66
N VAL A 242 6.95 -14.24 16.91
CA VAL A 242 6.92 -15.33 17.92
C VAL A 242 5.49 -15.82 18.16
N LYS A 243 4.50 -14.90 18.28
CA LYS A 243 3.09 -15.29 18.41
C LYS A 243 2.60 -16.08 17.19
N LEU A 244 2.92 -15.62 15.98
CA LEU A 244 2.53 -16.30 14.73
C LEU A 244 3.15 -17.70 14.62
N ILE A 245 4.42 -17.87 15.00
CA ILE A 245 5.08 -19.17 15.01
C ILE A 245 4.38 -20.10 16.01
N ASN A 246 4.15 -19.65 17.24
CA ASN A 246 3.48 -20.44 18.28
C ASN A 246 2.07 -20.88 17.88
N LYS A 247 1.35 -20.06 17.12
CA LYS A 247 0.02 -20.40 16.61
C LYS A 247 0.04 -21.46 15.49
N LYS A 248 1.15 -21.55 14.75
CA LYS A 248 1.34 -22.52 13.65
C LYS A 248 2.01 -23.83 14.13
N LEU A 249 2.48 -23.91 15.40
CA LEU A 249 3.04 -25.11 16.01
C LEU A 249 1.95 -26.12 16.38
#